data_0230e7ed97eb85ddbb30bbed437dd95a
#
_entry.id   0230e7ed97eb85ddbb30bbed437dd95a
#
_cell.length_a   1.000
_cell.length_b   1.000
_cell.length_c   1.000
_cell.angle_alpha   90.00
_cell.angle_beta   90.00
_cell.angle_gamma   90.00
#
_symmetry.space_group_name_H-M   'P 1'
#
loop_
_entity.id
_entity.type
_entity.pdbx_description
1 polymer ?
#
loop_
_entity_poly.entity_id
_entity_poly.type
_entity_poly.pdbx_seq_one_letter_code
_entity_poly.pdbx_strand_id
1 'polypeptide(L)'
;MEEVPDSQPPATAHSIKDLQQMLQVPSLDHGLSKTEAAKRLEANGPNAIESHPTPKWLIFLRQFNNLIIYILIIAAILTTVIGDVTDTSVIVLVIIVNAIIGYYQESNASDSLEKIKKMLAPEATVYRDGERLDIPSADLVVGDVVFLEAGDNVPSDLRLVDIDNLTIQEAVLTGEANSVIKTTDILPADTPLADQSNMAFASTAVAGGSGIGIVVATGHDTEFGKISQAVSDVRKGRSPMMREIDGIGKGISYAIIAAAVLLFIFGMIIGKYSLPVLALAIVTMVVGSMPEGLPPHPLSWQWVFPIWQRNNTSLSKPCQLRKL
;
A
#
# COMPACT_ATOMS: atom_id res chain seq x y z
N MET A 1 -24.84 -24.47 -22.58
CA MET A 1 -25.13 -24.76 -21.15
C MET A 1 -24.04 -25.75 -20.74
N GLU A 2 -22.88 -25.24 -20.39
CA GLU A 2 -21.76 -26.03 -19.91
C GLU A 2 -21.95 -26.19 -18.40
N GLU A 3 -22.05 -27.41 -17.92
CA GLU A 3 -22.08 -27.75 -16.50
C GLU A 3 -20.74 -27.29 -15.88
N VAL A 4 -20.86 -26.31 -14.98
CA VAL A 4 -19.76 -25.92 -14.09
C VAL A 4 -19.45 -27.09 -13.18
N PRO A 5 -18.22 -27.62 -13.12
CA PRO A 5 -17.90 -28.80 -12.33
C PRO A 5 -18.08 -28.46 -10.84
N ASP A 6 -18.78 -29.37 -10.18
CA ASP A 6 -18.88 -29.73 -8.77
C ASP A 6 -18.12 -28.77 -7.80
N SER A 7 -18.71 -27.60 -7.54
CA SER A 7 -18.22 -26.71 -6.50
C SER A 7 -18.58 -27.35 -5.16
N GLN A 8 -17.55 -27.72 -4.38
CA GLN A 8 -17.74 -28.13 -3.00
C GLN A 8 -18.66 -27.11 -2.28
N PRO A 9 -19.64 -27.58 -1.48
CA PRO A 9 -20.52 -26.67 -0.79
C PRO A 9 -19.71 -25.67 0.05
N PRO A 10 -20.18 -24.41 0.20
CA PRO A 10 -19.46 -23.37 0.94
C PRO A 10 -19.25 -23.78 2.41
N ALA A 11 -18.24 -23.24 3.05
CA ALA A 11 -17.87 -23.54 4.44
C ALA A 11 -19.03 -23.36 5.43
N THR A 12 -20.00 -22.50 5.11
CA THR A 12 -21.23 -22.26 5.87
C THR A 12 -22.13 -23.48 6.00
N ALA A 13 -22.13 -24.35 4.99
CA ALA A 13 -23.01 -25.52 4.89
C ALA A 13 -22.40 -26.80 5.46
N HIS A 14 -21.11 -26.77 5.87
CA HIS A 14 -20.45 -27.91 6.46
C HIS A 14 -20.61 -27.98 7.98
N SER A 15 -20.72 -29.22 8.52
CA SER A 15 -20.55 -29.40 9.96
C SER A 15 -19.11 -29.11 10.37
N ILE A 16 -18.92 -28.77 11.64
CA ILE A 16 -17.58 -28.49 12.20
C ILE A 16 -16.65 -29.70 11.99
N LYS A 17 -17.16 -30.92 12.16
CA LYS A 17 -16.39 -32.16 11.98
C LYS A 17 -15.97 -32.39 10.53
N ASP A 18 -16.89 -32.16 9.60
CA ASP A 18 -16.58 -32.29 8.16
C ASP A 18 -15.53 -31.27 7.73
N LEU A 19 -15.66 -30.03 8.22
CA LEU A 19 -14.70 -28.98 7.94
C LEU A 19 -13.29 -29.29 8.51
N GLN A 20 -13.23 -29.82 9.74
CA GLN A 20 -11.96 -30.26 10.33
C GLN A 20 -11.28 -31.36 9.49
N GLN A 21 -12.07 -32.33 8.98
CA GLN A 21 -11.54 -33.39 8.13
C GLN A 21 -11.08 -32.85 6.77
N MET A 22 -11.88 -32.00 6.13
CA MET A 22 -11.51 -31.37 4.84
C MET A 22 -10.24 -30.55 4.94
N LEU A 23 -10.10 -29.75 6.00
CA LEU A 23 -8.96 -28.87 6.22
C LEU A 23 -7.80 -29.57 6.97
N GLN A 24 -7.96 -30.84 7.32
CA GLN A 24 -6.97 -31.66 8.02
C GLN A 24 -6.52 -31.00 9.36
N VAL A 25 -7.48 -30.45 10.12
CA VAL A 25 -7.25 -29.87 11.43
C VAL A 25 -7.39 -30.96 12.49
N PRO A 26 -6.34 -31.31 13.26
CA PRO A 26 -6.37 -32.44 14.21
C PRO A 26 -7.43 -32.29 15.29
N SER A 27 -7.50 -31.11 15.92
CA SER A 27 -8.52 -30.73 16.90
C SER A 27 -8.53 -29.21 17.06
N LEU A 28 -9.60 -28.66 17.61
CA LEU A 28 -9.73 -27.21 17.86
C LEU A 28 -8.73 -26.72 18.91
N ASP A 29 -8.51 -27.51 19.97
CA ASP A 29 -7.59 -27.15 21.06
C ASP A 29 -6.11 -27.32 20.67
N HIS A 30 -5.81 -28.20 19.73
CA HIS A 30 -4.43 -28.45 19.30
C HIS A 30 -4.03 -27.58 18.10
N GLY A 31 -4.97 -27.31 17.21
CA GLY A 31 -4.73 -26.56 15.97
C GLY A 31 -3.80 -27.30 15.00
N LEU A 32 -3.25 -26.59 14.04
CA LEU A 32 -2.22 -27.12 13.14
C LEU A 32 -0.85 -27.21 13.83
N SER A 33 0.01 -28.11 13.37
CA SER A 33 1.41 -28.06 13.78
C SER A 33 2.14 -26.89 13.13
N LYS A 34 3.13 -26.32 13.81
CA LYS A 34 3.98 -25.23 13.26
C LYS A 34 4.62 -25.61 11.92
N THR A 35 4.98 -26.89 11.77
CA THR A 35 5.57 -27.40 10.53
C THR A 35 4.57 -27.47 9.38
N GLU A 36 3.33 -27.89 9.64
CA GLU A 36 2.28 -27.94 8.63
C GLU A 36 1.85 -26.53 8.24
N ALA A 37 1.72 -25.62 9.21
CA ALA A 37 1.42 -24.21 8.95
C ALA A 37 2.49 -23.56 8.07
N ALA A 38 3.77 -23.77 8.34
CA ALA A 38 4.87 -23.26 7.52
C ALA A 38 4.82 -23.81 6.08
N LYS A 39 4.52 -25.10 5.92
CA LYS A 39 4.37 -25.73 4.60
C LYS A 39 3.20 -25.14 3.80
N ARG A 40 2.06 -24.91 4.45
CA ARG A 40 0.88 -24.27 3.82
C ARG A 40 1.16 -22.83 3.46
N LEU A 41 1.89 -22.09 4.29
CA LEU A 41 2.30 -20.72 4.03
C LEU A 41 3.23 -20.63 2.80
N GLU A 42 4.16 -21.57 2.67
CA GLU A 42 5.05 -21.65 1.50
C GLU A 42 4.28 -22.00 0.21
N ALA A 43 3.28 -22.86 0.30
CA ALA A 43 2.48 -23.31 -0.85
C ALA A 43 1.46 -22.27 -1.32
N ASN A 44 0.76 -21.60 -0.39
CA ASN A 44 -0.38 -20.73 -0.69
C ASN A 44 -0.03 -19.23 -0.61
N GLY A 45 1.17 -18.89 -0.09
CA GLY A 45 1.58 -17.51 0.14
C GLY A 45 0.97 -16.88 1.41
N PRO A 46 1.36 -15.63 1.72
CA PRO A 46 0.92 -14.94 2.93
C PRO A 46 -0.54 -14.50 2.85
N ASN A 47 -1.20 -14.43 4.02
CA ASN A 47 -2.52 -13.82 4.17
C ASN A 47 -2.41 -12.30 4.06
N ALA A 48 -2.20 -11.80 2.86
CA ALA A 48 -2.08 -10.39 2.55
C ALA A 48 -2.69 -10.09 1.19
N ILE A 49 -3.36 -8.97 1.09
CA ILE A 49 -3.75 -8.42 -0.20
C ILE A 49 -2.51 -7.72 -0.75
N GLU A 50 -1.78 -8.41 -1.63
CA GLU A 50 -0.49 -7.96 -2.13
C GLU A 50 -0.62 -6.62 -2.87
N SER A 51 0.03 -5.60 -2.34
CA SER A 51 0.54 -4.51 -3.16
C SER A 51 1.97 -4.89 -3.57
N HIS A 52 2.17 -5.38 -4.79
CA HIS A 52 3.51 -5.71 -5.29
C HIS A 52 4.42 -4.49 -5.16
N PRO A 53 5.50 -4.56 -4.37
CA PRO A 53 6.45 -3.47 -4.30
C PRO A 53 7.06 -3.25 -5.69
N THR A 54 7.08 -2.00 -6.14
CA THR A 54 7.69 -1.66 -7.43
C THR A 54 9.16 -2.10 -7.43
N PRO A 55 9.62 -2.90 -8.38
CA PRO A 55 11.00 -3.36 -8.40
C PRO A 55 11.96 -2.17 -8.50
N LYS A 56 13.06 -2.20 -7.74
CA LYS A 56 14.01 -1.08 -7.57
C LYS A 56 14.56 -0.55 -8.90
N TRP A 57 14.79 -1.42 -9.89
CA TRP A 57 15.23 -1.01 -11.21
C TRP A 57 14.19 -0.17 -11.98
N LEU A 58 12.89 -0.44 -11.75
CA LEU A 58 11.81 0.31 -12.37
C LEU A 58 11.68 1.71 -11.73
N ILE A 59 11.98 1.84 -10.43
CA ILE A 59 12.06 3.14 -9.76
C ILE A 59 13.16 3.98 -10.42
N PHE A 60 14.33 3.39 -10.70
CA PHE A 60 15.43 4.07 -11.38
C PHE A 60 15.03 4.50 -12.80
N LEU A 61 14.40 3.63 -13.59
CA LEU A 61 13.95 3.98 -14.94
C LEU A 61 12.88 5.08 -14.94
N ARG A 62 12.03 5.10 -13.93
CA ARG A 62 11.01 6.16 -13.80
C ARG A 62 11.62 7.55 -13.62
N GLN A 63 12.84 7.67 -13.10
CA GLN A 63 13.52 8.95 -12.97
C GLN A 63 13.74 9.60 -14.35
N PHE A 64 13.92 8.80 -15.40
CA PHE A 64 14.09 9.31 -16.77
C PHE A 64 12.77 9.74 -17.43
N ASN A 65 11.62 9.39 -16.86
CA ASN A 65 10.31 9.76 -17.38
C ASN A 65 9.83 11.11 -16.82
N ASN A 66 10.63 12.13 -17.00
CA ASN A 66 10.35 13.51 -16.59
C ASN A 66 10.57 14.45 -17.77
N LEU A 67 9.67 15.43 -17.95
CA LEU A 67 9.75 16.42 -19.02
C LEU A 67 11.09 17.16 -19.01
N ILE A 68 11.61 17.48 -17.84
CA ILE A 68 12.87 18.19 -17.66
C ILE A 68 14.03 17.34 -18.18
N ILE A 69 14.07 16.05 -17.88
CA ILE A 69 15.11 15.14 -18.36
C ILE A 69 15.04 15.00 -19.88
N TYR A 70 13.84 14.96 -20.47
CA TYR A 70 13.71 14.96 -21.93
C TYR A 70 14.30 16.22 -22.58
N ILE A 71 14.08 17.39 -21.98
CA ILE A 71 14.66 18.64 -22.44
C ILE A 71 16.20 18.59 -22.33
N LEU A 72 16.75 18.07 -21.24
CA LEU A 72 18.20 17.92 -21.07
C LEU A 72 18.80 16.92 -22.06
N ILE A 73 18.10 15.81 -22.35
CA ILE A 73 18.55 14.85 -23.38
C ILE A 73 18.61 15.53 -24.74
N ILE A 74 17.57 16.30 -25.11
CA ILE A 74 17.55 17.06 -26.37
C ILE A 74 18.71 18.06 -26.40
N ALA A 75 18.96 18.75 -25.28
CA ALA A 75 20.07 19.69 -25.16
C ALA A 75 21.44 18.98 -25.32
N ALA A 76 21.62 17.82 -24.70
CA ALA A 76 22.84 17.02 -24.83
C ALA A 76 23.07 16.54 -26.26
N ILE A 77 22.02 16.14 -26.99
CA ILE A 77 22.09 15.78 -28.40
C ILE A 77 22.50 16.99 -29.23
N LEU A 78 21.90 18.16 -28.99
CA LEU A 78 22.19 19.39 -29.70
C LEU A 78 23.64 19.84 -29.51
N THR A 79 24.15 19.86 -28.27
CA THR A 79 25.54 20.22 -27.99
C THR A 79 26.55 19.24 -28.62
N THR A 80 26.18 17.93 -28.63
CA THR A 80 26.98 16.90 -29.33
C THR A 80 27.08 17.18 -30.84
N VAL A 81 25.95 17.54 -31.49
CA VAL A 81 25.91 17.85 -32.93
C VAL A 81 26.73 19.11 -33.24
N ILE A 82 26.75 20.10 -32.32
CA ILE A 82 27.55 21.31 -32.45
C ILE A 82 29.05 21.03 -32.27
N GLY A 83 29.40 19.86 -31.69
CA GLY A 83 30.80 19.45 -31.46
C GLY A 83 31.36 19.88 -30.11
N ASP A 84 30.52 20.38 -29.19
CA ASP A 84 30.95 20.75 -27.84
C ASP A 84 30.84 19.55 -26.87
N VAL A 85 31.91 18.76 -26.83
CA VAL A 85 32.00 17.56 -25.99
C VAL A 85 32.03 17.92 -24.49
N THR A 86 32.55 19.10 -24.16
CA THR A 86 32.67 19.54 -22.76
C THR A 86 31.28 19.77 -22.16
N ASP A 87 30.46 20.57 -22.83
CA ASP A 87 29.11 20.87 -22.36
C ASP A 87 28.22 19.65 -22.40
N THR A 88 28.33 18.83 -23.44
CA THR A 88 27.63 17.53 -23.49
C THR A 88 27.93 16.66 -22.28
N SER A 89 29.20 16.55 -21.91
CA SER A 89 29.63 15.71 -20.75
C SER A 89 29.07 16.25 -19.44
N VAL A 90 29.03 17.56 -19.25
CA VAL A 90 28.44 18.21 -18.07
C VAL A 90 26.92 17.93 -18.00
N ILE A 91 26.19 18.09 -19.10
CA ILE A 91 24.74 17.83 -19.14
C ILE A 91 24.44 16.35 -18.82
N VAL A 92 25.19 15.43 -19.42
CA VAL A 92 25.04 13.99 -19.16
C VAL A 92 25.34 13.68 -17.68
N LEU A 93 26.38 14.27 -17.13
CA LEU A 93 26.69 14.12 -15.70
C LEU A 93 25.56 14.60 -14.80
N VAL A 94 24.96 15.76 -15.10
CA VAL A 94 23.82 16.31 -14.36
C VAL A 94 22.61 15.36 -14.44
N ILE A 95 22.30 14.82 -15.63
CA ILE A 95 21.20 13.83 -15.78
C ILE A 95 21.45 12.62 -14.90
N ILE A 96 22.67 12.06 -14.91
CA ILE A 96 23.01 10.88 -14.11
C ILE A 96 22.93 11.19 -12.60
N VAL A 97 23.48 12.30 -12.16
CA VAL A 97 23.45 12.72 -10.75
C VAL A 97 21.99 12.89 -10.27
N ASN A 98 21.16 13.58 -11.05
CA ASN A 98 19.74 13.76 -10.73
C ASN A 98 19.00 12.43 -10.69
N ALA A 99 19.24 11.51 -11.62
CA ALA A 99 18.63 10.18 -11.60
C ALA A 99 19.04 9.38 -10.34
N ILE A 100 20.30 9.46 -9.92
CA ILE A 100 20.79 8.81 -8.70
C ILE A 100 20.15 9.43 -7.46
N ILE A 101 20.10 10.74 -7.35
CA ILE A 101 19.47 11.44 -6.22
C ILE A 101 17.98 11.09 -6.15
N GLY A 102 17.24 11.18 -7.26
CA GLY A 102 15.84 10.87 -7.32
C GLY A 102 15.55 9.40 -6.94
N TYR A 103 16.35 8.46 -7.45
CA TYR A 103 16.27 7.05 -7.07
C TYR A 103 16.46 6.86 -5.56
N TYR A 104 17.49 7.50 -4.96
CA TYR A 104 17.78 7.36 -3.55
C TYR A 104 16.66 7.93 -2.68
N GLN A 105 16.09 9.06 -3.08
CA GLN A 105 14.98 9.71 -2.40
C GLN A 105 13.72 8.83 -2.45
N GLU A 106 13.32 8.32 -3.62
CA GLU A 106 12.12 7.50 -3.79
C GLU A 106 12.25 6.13 -3.11
N SER A 107 13.46 5.52 -3.18
CA SER A 107 13.73 4.26 -2.51
C SER A 107 13.64 4.39 -0.98
N ASN A 108 14.23 5.43 -0.40
CA ASN A 108 14.16 5.67 1.05
C ASN A 108 12.73 5.97 1.53
N ALA A 109 11.94 6.69 0.73
CA ALA A 109 10.54 6.95 1.04
C ALA A 109 9.72 5.65 1.04
N SER A 110 9.92 4.78 0.04
CA SER A 110 9.25 3.48 -0.07
C SER A 110 9.65 2.55 1.09
N ASP A 111 10.93 2.44 1.41
CA ASP A 111 11.43 1.60 2.50
C ASP A 111 10.91 2.08 3.87
N SER A 112 10.77 3.40 4.06
CA SER A 112 10.20 3.98 5.29
C SER A 112 8.72 3.66 5.45
N LEU A 113 7.94 3.74 4.37
CA LEU A 113 6.52 3.36 4.36
C LEU A 113 6.34 1.86 4.62
N GLU A 114 7.22 1.02 4.07
CA GLU A 114 7.17 -0.43 4.32
C GLU A 114 7.45 -0.77 5.80
N LYS A 115 8.43 -0.10 6.42
CA LYS A 115 8.71 -0.26 7.86
C LYS A 115 7.50 0.12 8.72
N ILE A 116 6.84 1.24 8.41
CA ILE A 116 5.64 1.67 9.14
C ILE A 116 4.52 0.64 8.96
N LYS A 117 4.30 0.14 7.73
CA LYS A 117 3.30 -0.91 7.48
C LYS A 117 3.58 -2.17 8.29
N LYS A 118 4.84 -2.60 8.38
CA LYS A 118 5.23 -3.76 9.20
C LYS A 118 5.02 -3.53 10.70
N MET A 119 5.24 -2.32 11.20
CA MET A 119 4.99 -1.98 12.62
C MET A 119 3.50 -1.93 12.97
N LEU A 120 2.65 -1.69 11.99
CA LEU A 120 1.18 -1.64 12.14
C LEU A 120 0.50 -2.93 11.65
N ALA A 121 1.28 -3.98 11.32
CA ALA A 121 0.73 -5.25 10.90
C ALA A 121 -0.15 -5.82 12.02
N PRO A 122 -1.41 -6.17 11.75
CA PRO A 122 -2.27 -6.76 12.75
C PRO A 122 -1.73 -8.14 13.15
N GLU A 123 -1.88 -8.47 14.42
CA GLU A 123 -1.58 -9.80 14.97
C GLU A 123 -2.87 -10.62 15.05
N ALA A 124 -2.74 -11.93 15.06
CA ALA A 124 -3.83 -12.87 15.25
C ALA A 124 -3.42 -13.90 16.28
N THR A 125 -4.33 -14.20 17.21
CA THR A 125 -4.13 -15.24 18.24
C THR A 125 -4.60 -16.57 17.68
N VAL A 126 -3.69 -17.54 17.59
CA VAL A 126 -3.96 -18.87 17.03
C VAL A 126 -3.61 -20.00 18.00
N TYR A 127 -4.24 -21.17 17.80
CA TYR A 127 -3.82 -22.41 18.43
C TYR A 127 -2.95 -23.20 17.44
N ARG A 128 -1.69 -23.44 17.80
CA ARG A 128 -0.75 -24.29 17.05
C ARG A 128 0.03 -25.18 18.02
N ASP A 129 0.14 -26.47 17.73
CA ASP A 129 0.78 -27.49 18.59
C ASP A 129 0.20 -27.51 20.02
N GLY A 130 -1.08 -27.15 20.21
CA GLY A 130 -1.74 -27.08 21.52
C GLY A 130 -1.40 -25.85 22.35
N GLU A 131 -0.67 -24.89 21.80
CA GLU A 131 -0.33 -23.64 22.46
C GLU A 131 -1.08 -22.46 21.80
N ARG A 132 -1.52 -21.51 22.62
CA ARG A 132 -2.06 -20.22 22.16
C ARG A 132 -0.89 -19.29 21.86
N LEU A 133 -0.81 -18.78 20.65
CA LEU A 133 0.30 -17.98 20.13
C LEU A 133 -0.23 -16.76 19.39
N ASP A 134 0.42 -15.62 19.58
CA ASP A 134 0.17 -14.44 18.77
C ASP A 134 1.15 -14.44 17.58
N ILE A 135 0.61 -14.39 16.39
CA ILE A 135 1.38 -14.39 15.13
C ILE A 135 0.97 -13.19 14.26
N PRO A 136 1.86 -12.71 13.37
CA PRO A 136 1.44 -11.76 12.35
C PRO A 136 0.28 -12.32 11.53
N SER A 137 -0.78 -11.55 11.31
CA SER A 137 -1.94 -11.99 10.51
C SER A 137 -1.55 -12.45 9.10
N ALA A 138 -0.43 -11.95 8.57
CA ALA A 138 0.12 -12.38 7.28
C ALA A 138 0.59 -13.85 7.27
N ASP A 139 0.89 -14.43 8.44
CA ASP A 139 1.38 -15.81 8.57
C ASP A 139 0.24 -16.82 8.81
N LEU A 140 -1.02 -16.36 8.75
CA LEU A 140 -2.19 -17.22 8.81
C LEU A 140 -2.35 -18.07 7.55
N VAL A 141 -2.75 -19.31 7.76
CA VAL A 141 -3.01 -20.27 6.67
C VAL A 141 -4.39 -20.90 6.82
N VAL A 142 -4.94 -21.38 5.72
CA VAL A 142 -6.20 -22.13 5.73
C VAL A 142 -6.06 -23.36 6.63
N GLY A 143 -6.99 -23.52 7.57
CA GLY A 143 -6.98 -24.56 8.59
C GLY A 143 -6.42 -24.13 9.95
N ASP A 144 -5.86 -22.92 10.09
CA ASP A 144 -5.51 -22.38 11.41
C ASP A 144 -6.77 -22.19 12.27
N VAL A 145 -6.62 -22.41 13.57
CA VAL A 145 -7.65 -22.16 14.56
C VAL A 145 -7.37 -20.82 15.23
N VAL A 146 -8.23 -19.84 14.99
CA VAL A 146 -8.08 -18.45 15.46
C VAL A 146 -9.01 -18.18 16.62
N PHE A 147 -8.50 -17.55 17.65
CA PHE A 147 -9.27 -17.01 18.76
C PHE A 147 -9.55 -15.52 18.52
N LEU A 148 -10.79 -15.12 18.75
CA LEU A 148 -11.27 -13.73 18.64
C LEU A 148 -11.81 -13.23 19.96
N GLU A 149 -11.51 -11.99 20.30
CA GLU A 149 -12.10 -11.31 21.47
C GLU A 149 -12.53 -9.87 21.11
N ALA A 150 -13.34 -9.28 22.00
CA ALA A 150 -13.86 -7.93 21.78
C ALA A 150 -12.74 -6.90 21.56
N GLY A 151 -12.81 -6.15 20.46
CA GLY A 151 -11.80 -5.18 20.04
C GLY A 151 -10.86 -5.68 18.95
N ASP A 152 -10.83 -6.99 18.66
CA ASP A 152 -10.02 -7.55 17.58
C ASP A 152 -10.59 -7.20 16.21
N ASN A 153 -9.70 -7.15 15.23
CA ASN A 153 -10.08 -7.22 13.82
C ASN A 153 -9.98 -8.68 13.35
N VAL A 154 -10.99 -9.14 12.64
CA VAL A 154 -11.00 -10.48 12.06
C VAL A 154 -9.91 -10.56 10.97
N PRO A 155 -8.92 -11.45 11.13
CA PRO A 155 -7.70 -11.42 10.30
C PRO A 155 -7.85 -12.11 8.94
N SER A 156 -8.84 -12.98 8.78
CA SER A 156 -9.13 -13.76 7.57
C SER A 156 -10.59 -14.23 7.62
N ASP A 157 -11.07 -14.91 6.58
CA ASP A 157 -12.42 -15.48 6.64
C ASP A 157 -12.41 -16.76 7.49
N LEU A 158 -13.24 -16.76 8.55
CA LEU A 158 -13.30 -17.82 9.55
C LEU A 158 -14.68 -18.47 9.57
N ARG A 159 -14.74 -19.79 9.63
CA ARG A 159 -15.93 -20.53 10.02
C ARG A 159 -15.94 -20.66 11.55
N LEU A 160 -16.90 -20.05 12.22
CA LEU A 160 -17.03 -20.06 13.67
C LEU A 160 -17.40 -21.46 14.17
N VAL A 161 -16.72 -21.93 15.22
CA VAL A 161 -16.84 -23.27 15.76
C VAL A 161 -17.24 -23.28 17.23
N ASP A 162 -16.85 -22.25 17.98
CA ASP A 162 -17.25 -22.01 19.36
C ASP A 162 -17.39 -20.52 19.59
N ILE A 163 -18.40 -20.07 20.32
CA ILE A 163 -18.67 -18.65 20.56
C ILE A 163 -19.25 -18.42 21.96
N ASP A 164 -18.86 -17.27 22.53
CA ASP A 164 -19.50 -16.74 23.74
C ASP A 164 -19.97 -15.31 23.50
N ASN A 165 -21.28 -15.15 23.21
CA ASN A 165 -21.96 -13.89 22.91
C ASN A 165 -21.24 -13.04 21.85
N LEU A 166 -20.63 -13.69 20.85
CA LEU A 166 -19.86 -13.04 19.80
C LEU A 166 -20.74 -12.16 18.92
N THR A 167 -20.36 -10.89 18.82
CA THR A 167 -20.98 -9.93 17.90
C THR A 167 -19.92 -9.27 17.05
N ILE A 168 -20.16 -9.17 15.73
CA ILE A 168 -19.20 -8.64 14.77
C ILE A 168 -19.86 -7.50 13.99
N GLN A 169 -19.11 -6.39 13.83
CA GLN A 169 -19.52 -5.27 12.99
C GLN A 169 -19.05 -5.50 11.55
N GLU A 170 -19.98 -5.76 10.66
CA GLU A 170 -19.73 -6.13 9.26
C GLU A 170 -19.99 -4.98 8.26
N ALA A 171 -20.01 -3.75 8.74
CA ALA A 171 -20.29 -2.56 7.92
C ALA A 171 -19.39 -2.42 6.68
N VAL A 172 -18.18 -2.94 6.73
CA VAL A 172 -17.23 -2.90 5.61
C VAL A 172 -17.70 -3.74 4.42
N LEU A 173 -18.47 -4.82 4.69
CA LEU A 173 -18.96 -5.75 3.66
C LEU A 173 -20.43 -5.50 3.28
N THR A 174 -21.27 -5.23 4.28
CA THR A 174 -22.71 -5.11 4.10
C THR A 174 -23.20 -3.67 3.97
N GLY A 175 -22.38 -2.71 4.44
CA GLY A 175 -22.77 -1.29 4.57
C GLY A 175 -23.68 -1.02 5.77
N GLU A 176 -24.07 -2.02 6.56
CA GLU A 176 -24.92 -1.87 7.74
C GLU A 176 -24.09 -1.61 8.99
N ALA A 177 -24.41 -0.55 9.73
CA ALA A 177 -23.65 -0.14 10.92
C ALA A 177 -23.92 -1.01 12.17
N ASN A 178 -24.97 -1.82 12.14
CA ASN A 178 -25.34 -2.66 13.28
C ASN A 178 -24.42 -3.88 13.38
N SER A 179 -24.06 -4.26 14.62
CA SER A 179 -23.33 -5.49 14.86
C SER A 179 -24.24 -6.71 14.71
N VAL A 180 -23.71 -7.75 14.07
CA VAL A 180 -24.42 -9.02 13.83
C VAL A 180 -24.08 -10.00 14.94
N ILE A 181 -25.11 -10.61 15.55
CA ILE A 181 -24.93 -11.71 16.51
C ILE A 181 -24.54 -12.96 15.72
N LYS A 182 -23.44 -13.59 16.12
CA LYS A 182 -22.93 -14.78 15.45
C LYS A 182 -23.46 -16.06 16.06
N THR A 183 -23.50 -17.13 15.24
CA THR A 183 -23.92 -18.48 15.61
C THR A 183 -22.92 -19.51 15.10
N THR A 184 -23.04 -20.75 15.55
CA THR A 184 -22.24 -21.88 15.03
C THR A 184 -23.07 -22.84 14.19
N ASP A 185 -24.35 -22.52 13.96
CA ASP A 185 -25.30 -23.37 13.22
C ASP A 185 -24.88 -23.56 11.76
N ILE A 186 -25.30 -24.68 11.20
CA ILE A 186 -25.12 -24.96 9.75
C ILE A 186 -26.15 -24.16 8.97
N LEU A 187 -25.71 -23.42 7.98
CA LEU A 187 -26.56 -22.61 7.13
C LEU A 187 -26.73 -23.27 5.74
N PRO A 188 -27.85 -23.01 5.04
CA PRO A 188 -28.01 -23.42 3.65
C PRO A 188 -26.86 -22.90 2.75
N ALA A 189 -26.52 -23.69 1.73
CA ALA A 189 -25.41 -23.32 0.83
C ALA A 189 -25.66 -22.05 0.01
N ASP A 190 -26.90 -21.67 -0.18
CA ASP A 190 -27.35 -20.49 -0.92
C ASP A 190 -27.61 -19.26 -0.02
N THR A 191 -27.18 -19.32 1.26
CA THR A 191 -27.31 -18.19 2.20
C THR A 191 -26.54 -16.97 1.71
N PRO A 192 -27.18 -15.80 1.53
CA PRO A 192 -26.51 -14.57 1.15
C PRO A 192 -25.39 -14.18 2.13
N LEU A 193 -24.35 -13.50 1.67
CA LEU A 193 -23.19 -13.12 2.49
C LEU A 193 -23.57 -12.37 3.78
N ALA A 194 -24.51 -11.44 3.70
CA ALA A 194 -24.98 -10.66 4.84
C ALA A 194 -25.70 -11.48 5.92
N ASP A 195 -26.24 -12.64 5.55
CA ASP A 195 -27.01 -13.54 6.45
C ASP A 195 -26.14 -14.70 6.99
N GLN A 196 -24.87 -14.78 6.59
CA GLN A 196 -23.95 -15.84 7.03
C GLN A 196 -23.48 -15.60 8.48
N SER A 197 -24.39 -15.84 9.42
CA SER A 197 -24.12 -15.63 10.88
C SER A 197 -23.09 -16.58 11.45
N ASN A 198 -22.76 -17.69 10.79
CA ASN A 198 -21.76 -18.66 11.22
C ASN A 198 -20.36 -18.41 10.69
N MET A 199 -20.16 -17.28 10.00
CA MET A 199 -18.88 -16.82 9.46
C MET A 199 -18.44 -15.53 10.14
N ALA A 200 -17.12 -15.34 10.25
CA ALA A 200 -16.50 -14.06 10.53
C ALA A 200 -15.58 -13.69 9.36
N PHE A 201 -15.79 -12.52 8.78
CA PHE A 201 -15.12 -12.11 7.54
C PHE A 201 -13.92 -11.22 7.79
N ALA A 202 -12.89 -11.35 6.97
CA ALA A 202 -11.68 -10.52 7.01
C ALA A 202 -12.02 -9.01 7.03
N SER A 203 -11.24 -8.24 7.79
CA SER A 203 -11.37 -6.77 7.93
C SER A 203 -12.66 -6.29 8.62
N THR A 204 -13.43 -7.16 9.24
CA THR A 204 -14.52 -6.81 10.15
C THR A 204 -14.01 -6.69 11.59
N ALA A 205 -14.78 -6.05 12.49
CA ALA A 205 -14.36 -5.82 13.86
C ALA A 205 -15.26 -6.57 14.86
N VAL A 206 -14.65 -7.23 15.85
CA VAL A 206 -15.37 -7.86 16.95
C VAL A 206 -15.88 -6.79 17.91
N ALA A 207 -17.20 -6.59 17.93
CA ALA A 207 -17.86 -5.59 18.76
C ALA A 207 -18.06 -6.05 20.21
N GLY A 208 -18.16 -7.37 20.45
CA GLY A 208 -18.34 -7.93 21.80
C GLY A 208 -18.30 -9.44 21.80
N GLY A 209 -18.11 -10.02 23.00
CA GLY A 209 -17.97 -11.44 23.18
C GLY A 209 -16.62 -12.00 22.76
N SER A 210 -16.56 -13.33 22.62
CA SER A 210 -15.37 -14.04 22.14
C SER A 210 -15.77 -15.26 21.33
N GLY A 211 -14.85 -15.81 20.55
CA GLY A 211 -15.12 -17.02 19.78
C GLY A 211 -13.87 -17.64 19.18
N ILE A 212 -14.05 -18.85 18.68
CA ILE A 212 -13.01 -19.61 17.97
C ILE A 212 -13.54 -19.89 16.58
N GLY A 213 -12.68 -19.70 15.57
CA GLY A 213 -13.00 -20.00 14.20
C GLY A 213 -11.84 -20.72 13.48
N ILE A 214 -12.18 -21.48 12.46
CA ILE A 214 -11.19 -22.11 11.55
C ILE A 214 -11.06 -21.23 10.31
N VAL A 215 -9.84 -20.93 9.92
CA VAL A 215 -9.52 -20.17 8.69
C VAL A 215 -9.96 -21.00 7.47
N VAL A 216 -10.84 -20.43 6.65
CA VAL A 216 -11.34 -21.06 5.42
C VAL A 216 -10.85 -20.38 4.15
N ALA A 217 -10.48 -19.10 4.22
CA ALA A 217 -9.89 -18.36 3.10
C ALA A 217 -8.91 -17.31 3.62
N THR A 218 -7.86 -17.04 2.85
CA THR A 218 -6.80 -16.07 3.16
C THR A 218 -6.52 -15.14 1.98
N GLY A 219 -6.01 -13.94 2.23
CA GLY A 219 -5.54 -12.99 1.22
C GLY A 219 -6.61 -12.63 0.19
N HIS A 220 -6.32 -12.90 -1.07
CA HIS A 220 -7.20 -12.59 -2.21
C HIS A 220 -8.47 -13.46 -2.26
N ASP A 221 -8.45 -14.64 -1.65
CA ASP A 221 -9.57 -15.57 -1.66
C ASP A 221 -10.65 -15.21 -0.63
N THR A 222 -10.36 -14.31 0.32
CA THR A 222 -11.36 -13.77 1.27
C THR A 222 -12.40 -12.92 0.55
N GLU A 223 -13.59 -12.80 1.12
CA GLU A 223 -14.64 -11.93 0.56
C GLU A 223 -14.17 -10.47 0.44
N PHE A 224 -13.45 -9.98 1.45
CA PHE A 224 -12.83 -8.65 1.38
C PHE A 224 -11.74 -8.58 0.30
N GLY A 225 -10.96 -9.64 0.12
CA GLY A 225 -9.93 -9.74 -0.93
C GLY A 225 -10.52 -9.63 -2.33
N LYS A 226 -11.62 -10.33 -2.60
CA LYS A 226 -12.36 -10.29 -3.87
C LYS A 226 -12.87 -8.88 -4.19
N ILE A 227 -13.47 -8.21 -3.18
CA ILE A 227 -13.93 -6.81 -3.33
C ILE A 227 -12.74 -5.87 -3.58
N SER A 228 -11.66 -6.03 -2.82
CA SER A 228 -10.45 -5.20 -2.95
C SER A 228 -9.82 -5.34 -4.35
N GLN A 229 -9.79 -6.53 -4.91
CA GLN A 229 -9.31 -6.79 -6.26
C GLN A 229 -10.18 -6.10 -7.31
N ALA A 230 -11.50 -6.21 -7.21
CA ALA A 230 -12.44 -5.57 -8.12
C ALA A 230 -12.31 -4.03 -8.12
N VAL A 231 -11.97 -3.43 -6.95
CA VAL A 231 -11.78 -1.98 -6.81
C VAL A 231 -10.37 -1.53 -7.21
N SER A 232 -9.34 -2.37 -7.08
CA SER A 232 -7.96 -2.01 -7.40
C SER A 232 -7.70 -1.82 -8.89
N ASP A 233 -8.53 -2.38 -9.76
CA ASP A 233 -8.55 -2.13 -11.21
C ASP A 233 -9.04 -0.70 -11.55
N VAL A 234 -9.72 -0.03 -10.64
CA VAL A 234 -10.02 1.38 -10.73
C VAL A 234 -8.74 2.15 -10.37
N ARG A 235 -8.08 2.70 -11.39
CA ARG A 235 -6.82 3.46 -11.31
C ARG A 235 -6.73 4.26 -10.02
N LYS A 236 -5.67 4.06 -9.24
CA LYS A 236 -5.30 4.91 -8.09
C LYS A 236 -5.28 6.36 -8.54
N GLY A 237 -6.39 7.08 -8.36
CA GLY A 237 -6.50 8.49 -8.71
C GLY A 237 -5.47 9.26 -7.89
N ARG A 238 -4.62 10.06 -8.57
CA ARG A 238 -3.72 10.99 -7.85
C ARG A 238 -4.56 11.93 -7.00
N SER A 239 -4.11 12.20 -5.78
CA SER A 239 -4.81 13.13 -4.89
C SER A 239 -5.02 14.49 -5.60
N PRO A 240 -6.12 15.22 -5.31
CA PRO A 240 -6.36 16.55 -5.90
C PRO A 240 -5.16 17.49 -5.76
N MET A 241 -4.53 17.51 -4.60
CA MET A 241 -3.33 18.30 -4.33
C MET A 241 -2.15 17.93 -5.25
N MET A 242 -1.93 16.64 -5.51
CA MET A 242 -0.88 16.19 -6.42
C MET A 242 -1.17 16.60 -7.88
N ARG A 243 -2.45 16.66 -8.28
CA ARG A 243 -2.83 17.15 -9.61
C ARG A 243 -2.55 18.64 -9.78
N GLU A 244 -2.79 19.44 -8.74
CA GLU A 244 -2.49 20.87 -8.73
C GLU A 244 -0.98 21.11 -8.79
N ILE A 245 -0.18 20.39 -8.02
CA ILE A 245 1.29 20.47 -8.06
C ILE A 245 1.81 20.07 -9.44
N ASP A 246 1.30 18.98 -10.03
CA ASP A 246 1.62 18.59 -11.41
C ASP A 246 1.22 19.68 -12.43
N GLY A 247 0.08 20.34 -12.21
CA GLY A 247 -0.40 21.45 -13.03
C GLY A 247 0.53 22.66 -12.96
N ILE A 248 0.95 23.06 -11.77
CA ILE A 248 1.92 24.15 -11.55
C ILE A 248 3.27 23.80 -12.20
N GLY A 249 3.76 22.57 -11.98
CA GLY A 249 5.00 22.08 -12.58
C GLY A 249 4.99 22.15 -14.11
N LYS A 250 3.89 21.74 -14.75
CA LYS A 250 3.70 21.86 -16.20
C LYS A 250 3.65 23.32 -16.64
N GLY A 251 2.93 24.17 -15.90
CA GLY A 251 2.86 25.60 -16.20
C GLY A 251 4.21 26.29 -16.20
N ILE A 252 5.04 26.00 -15.17
CA ILE A 252 6.42 26.50 -15.08
C ILE A 252 7.25 25.96 -16.25
N SER A 253 7.15 24.69 -16.58
CA SER A 253 7.90 24.08 -17.67
C SER A 253 7.55 24.74 -19.03
N TYR A 254 6.28 25.00 -19.30
CA TYR A 254 5.86 25.71 -20.52
C TYR A 254 6.37 27.15 -20.54
N ALA A 255 6.36 27.85 -19.40
CA ALA A 255 6.90 29.20 -19.30
C ALA A 255 8.40 29.24 -19.61
N ILE A 256 9.17 28.26 -19.08
CA ILE A 256 10.60 28.11 -19.35
C ILE A 256 10.85 27.86 -20.85
N ILE A 257 10.09 26.94 -21.46
CA ILE A 257 10.20 26.65 -22.91
C ILE A 257 9.89 27.91 -23.73
N ALA A 258 8.82 28.61 -23.41
CA ALA A 258 8.44 29.85 -24.12
C ALA A 258 9.52 30.92 -24.00
N ALA A 259 10.08 31.12 -22.81
CA ALA A 259 11.17 32.05 -22.58
C ALA A 259 12.45 31.66 -23.35
N ALA A 260 12.77 30.35 -23.40
CA ALA A 260 13.91 29.83 -24.16
C ALA A 260 13.76 30.08 -25.67
N VAL A 261 12.56 29.84 -26.22
CA VAL A 261 12.24 30.10 -27.62
C VAL A 261 12.33 31.60 -27.95
N LEU A 262 11.77 32.46 -27.07
CA LEU A 262 11.87 33.90 -27.25
C LEU A 262 13.31 34.39 -27.24
N LEU A 263 14.13 33.90 -26.32
CA LEU A 263 15.54 34.22 -26.19
C LEU A 263 16.32 33.78 -27.44
N PHE A 264 15.98 32.59 -27.99
CA PHE A 264 16.56 32.10 -29.22
C PHE A 264 16.24 33.01 -30.42
N ILE A 265 14.97 33.33 -30.62
CA ILE A 265 14.49 34.18 -31.70
C ILE A 265 15.14 35.59 -31.59
N PHE A 266 15.15 36.15 -30.38
CA PHE A 266 15.73 37.46 -30.13
C PHE A 266 17.24 37.46 -30.41
N GLY A 267 17.97 36.42 -29.97
CA GLY A 267 19.40 36.28 -30.26
C GLY A 267 19.71 36.13 -31.72
N MET A 268 18.86 35.44 -32.47
CA MET A 268 18.95 35.30 -33.94
C MET A 268 18.73 36.65 -34.64
N ILE A 269 17.73 37.43 -34.22
CA ILE A 269 17.43 38.75 -34.82
C ILE A 269 18.57 39.73 -34.60
N ILE A 270 19.20 39.74 -33.42
CA ILE A 270 20.34 40.62 -33.14
C ILE A 270 21.55 40.26 -33.99
N GLY A 271 21.71 39.00 -34.40
CA GLY A 271 22.76 38.54 -35.31
C GLY A 271 24.21 38.66 -34.80
N LYS A 272 24.40 38.97 -33.51
CA LYS A 272 25.71 39.13 -32.88
C LYS A 272 26.28 37.83 -32.29
N TYR A 273 25.44 36.81 -32.10
CA TYR A 273 25.83 35.57 -31.44
C TYR A 273 25.81 34.40 -32.39
N SER A 274 26.79 33.52 -32.29
CA SER A 274 26.81 32.28 -33.06
C SER A 274 25.78 31.29 -32.54
N LEU A 275 25.28 30.40 -33.39
CA LEU A 275 24.31 29.36 -33.00
C LEU A 275 24.74 28.53 -31.79
N PRO A 276 26.02 28.11 -31.65
CA PRO A 276 26.47 27.40 -30.44
C PRO A 276 26.30 28.20 -29.16
N VAL A 277 26.64 29.50 -29.18
CA VAL A 277 26.52 30.38 -27.99
C VAL A 277 25.05 30.55 -27.58
N LEU A 278 24.13 30.69 -28.56
CA LEU A 278 22.69 30.76 -28.29
C LEU A 278 22.15 29.44 -27.71
N ALA A 279 22.57 28.32 -28.25
CA ALA A 279 22.19 26.99 -27.75
C ALA A 279 22.67 26.79 -26.30
N LEU A 280 23.91 27.15 -26.01
CA LEU A 280 24.49 27.08 -24.68
C LEU A 280 23.73 27.96 -23.68
N ALA A 281 23.40 29.20 -24.07
CA ALA A 281 22.62 30.11 -23.22
C ALA A 281 21.24 29.55 -22.87
N ILE A 282 20.57 28.89 -23.84
CA ILE A 282 19.27 28.23 -23.61
C ILE A 282 19.41 27.06 -22.64
N VAL A 283 20.42 26.20 -22.86
CA VAL A 283 20.67 25.06 -21.98
C VAL A 283 20.93 25.52 -20.56
N THR A 284 21.80 26.54 -20.38
CA THR A 284 22.10 27.11 -19.06
C THR A 284 20.84 27.69 -18.41
N MET A 285 19.99 28.38 -19.16
CA MET A 285 18.73 28.92 -18.66
C MET A 285 17.78 27.81 -18.23
N VAL A 286 17.61 26.76 -19.02
CA VAL A 286 16.73 25.61 -18.70
C VAL A 286 17.24 24.90 -17.45
N VAL A 287 18.54 24.60 -17.36
CA VAL A 287 19.17 23.95 -16.20
C VAL A 287 19.04 24.81 -14.95
N GLY A 288 19.34 26.13 -15.04
CA GLY A 288 19.24 27.04 -13.91
C GLY A 288 17.83 27.37 -13.45
N SER A 289 16.83 27.12 -14.31
CA SER A 289 15.41 27.32 -13.98
C SER A 289 14.76 26.08 -13.40
N MET A 290 15.49 24.97 -13.21
CA MET A 290 14.96 23.76 -12.57
C MET A 290 14.55 24.06 -11.14
N PRO A 291 13.27 23.85 -10.76
CA PRO A 291 12.86 23.90 -9.37
C PRO A 291 13.39 22.66 -8.63
N GLU A 292 14.66 22.64 -8.28
CA GLU A 292 15.31 21.54 -7.53
C GLU A 292 14.73 21.34 -6.12
N GLY A 293 13.81 22.19 -5.70
CA GLY A 293 13.35 22.29 -4.31
C GLY A 293 11.91 21.86 -4.04
N LEU A 294 11.18 21.24 -4.97
CA LEU A 294 9.85 20.73 -4.70
C LEU A 294 9.75 19.20 -4.80
N PRO A 295 10.51 18.43 -3.99
CA PRO A 295 10.04 17.11 -3.66
C PRO A 295 8.90 17.30 -2.65
N PRO A 296 7.78 16.59 -2.78
CA PRO A 296 6.82 16.46 -1.70
C PRO A 296 7.45 15.60 -0.61
N HIS A 297 8.43 16.16 0.13
CA HIS A 297 9.08 15.41 1.18
C HIS A 297 8.34 15.54 2.49
N PRO A 298 7.92 14.41 3.07
CA PRO A 298 7.60 14.37 4.50
C PRO A 298 8.83 14.69 5.37
N LEU A 299 10.06 14.76 4.80
CA LEU A 299 11.29 15.08 5.52
C LEU A 299 11.35 16.52 6.08
N SER A 300 10.70 17.49 5.43
CA SER A 300 10.59 18.84 5.99
C SER A 300 9.76 18.84 7.28
N TRP A 301 8.81 17.93 7.40
CA TRP A 301 8.00 17.74 8.60
C TRP A 301 8.76 17.04 9.73
N GLN A 302 9.75 16.20 9.43
CA GLN A 302 10.57 15.55 10.46
C GLN A 302 11.44 16.55 11.26
N TRP A 303 11.81 17.68 10.67
CA TRP A 303 12.52 18.74 11.38
C TRP A 303 11.56 19.74 12.04
N VAL A 304 10.39 19.98 11.47
CA VAL A 304 9.41 20.91 12.01
C VAL A 304 8.58 20.28 13.14
N PHE A 305 8.25 19.00 13.06
CA PHE A 305 7.44 18.30 14.04
C PHE A 305 8.09 18.22 15.44
N PRO A 306 9.38 17.92 15.62
CA PRO A 306 10.03 17.98 16.93
C PRO A 306 10.10 19.39 17.50
N ILE A 307 10.26 20.41 16.65
CA ILE A 307 10.27 21.81 17.08
C ILE A 307 8.87 22.23 17.51
N TRP A 308 7.83 21.82 16.80
CA TRP A 308 6.44 22.07 17.14
C TRP A 308 6.02 21.35 18.42
N GLN A 309 6.39 20.07 18.59
CA GLN A 309 6.16 19.30 19.82
C GLN A 309 6.87 19.93 21.02
N ARG A 310 8.12 20.38 20.85
CA ARG A 310 8.90 21.02 21.93
C ARG A 310 8.31 22.38 22.36
N ASN A 311 7.68 23.10 21.47
CA ASN A 311 7.03 24.36 21.78
C ASN A 311 5.59 24.22 22.34
N ASN A 312 4.89 23.10 22.05
CA ASN A 312 3.52 22.87 22.51
C ASN A 312 3.40 21.98 23.75
N THR A 313 4.48 21.37 24.27
CA THR A 313 4.45 20.62 25.52
C THR A 313 4.22 21.48 26.77
N SER A 314 4.13 22.78 26.63
CA SER A 314 3.73 23.69 27.75
C SER A 314 2.23 23.74 28.01
N LEU A 315 1.38 23.15 27.16
CA LEU A 315 -0.09 23.24 27.25
C LEU A 315 -0.78 21.98 27.77
N SER A 316 -0.07 20.89 28.03
CA SER A 316 -0.64 19.67 28.63
C SER A 316 -0.07 19.37 30.00
N LYS A 317 -0.29 20.28 30.99
CA LYS A 317 -0.26 19.87 32.39
C LYS A 317 -1.61 19.22 32.72
N PRO A 318 -1.65 17.95 33.14
CA PRO A 318 -2.89 17.38 33.62
C PRO A 318 -3.31 18.13 34.86
N CYS A 319 -4.56 18.60 34.84
CA CYS A 319 -5.21 19.18 36.01
C CYS A 319 -5.25 18.13 37.12
N GLN A 320 -4.39 18.23 38.10
CA GLN A 320 -4.49 17.41 39.32
C GLN A 320 -5.75 17.88 40.09
N LEU A 321 -6.80 17.08 39.99
CA LEU A 321 -7.93 17.14 40.87
C LEU A 321 -7.44 16.85 42.30
N ARG A 322 -7.29 17.91 43.09
CA ARG A 322 -7.06 17.89 44.51
C ARG A 322 -8.33 17.32 45.17
N LYS A 323 -8.21 16.12 45.76
CA LYS A 323 -9.25 15.56 46.66
C LYS A 323 -9.42 16.51 47.82
N LEU A 324 -10.66 16.95 48.05
CA LEU A 324 -11.23 17.34 49.31
C LEU A 324 -12.24 16.29 49.73
#